data_0df566f736700fa65bf10f1fd7450588
#
_entry.id   0df566f736700fa65bf10f1fd7450588
#
_cell.length_a   1.000
_cell.length_b   1.000
_cell.length_c   1.000
_cell.angle_alpha   90.00
_cell.angle_beta   90.00
_cell.angle_gamma   90.00
#
_symmetry.space_group_name_H-M   'P 1'
#
loop_
_entity.id
_entity.type
_entity.pdbx_description
1 polymer ?
#
loop_
_entity_poly.entity_id
_entity_poly.type
_entity_poly.pdbx_seq_one_letter_code
_entity_poly.pdbx_strand_id
1 'polypeptide(L)'
;EKYGVKKFVMISTDKAVNPTNVMGATKRICEMIVQTYNEISKTDFVAVRFGNVLGSNGSVIPLFKRQIEAGGPVTVTDPNIIRYFMTIPEAVSLVLQAGAYAKGGEIFILDMGEPVKIDDLAKNLIRLSGYTLGVNMEIKYTGLRPGEKLYEELLMKEEGLQETDNKLIHIGKPIEFDKENFFDNLEKLKEEAYSETGNIRESLKKVVDTYHPNEH
;
A
#
# COMPACT_ATOMS: atom_id res chain seq x y z
N GLU A 1 1.38 -21.05 13.59
CA GLU A 1 1.45 -21.96 14.74
C GLU A 1 1.16 -23.42 14.35
N LYS A 2 0.02 -23.70 13.70
CA LYS A 2 -0.41 -25.06 13.34
C LYS A 2 0.67 -25.87 12.60
N TYR A 3 1.48 -25.22 11.79
CA TYR A 3 2.53 -25.83 10.97
C TYR A 3 3.95 -25.57 11.48
N GLY A 4 4.12 -24.98 12.67
CA GLY A 4 5.42 -24.69 13.27
C GLY A 4 6.25 -23.66 12.47
N VAL A 5 5.59 -22.74 11.78
CA VAL A 5 6.27 -21.64 11.06
C VAL A 5 6.98 -20.75 12.07
N LYS A 6 8.25 -20.47 11.84
CA LYS A 6 9.05 -19.63 12.74
C LYS A 6 8.79 -18.14 12.52
N LYS A 7 8.67 -17.72 11.25
CA LYS A 7 8.44 -16.33 10.88
C LYS A 7 7.31 -16.23 9.86
N PHE A 8 6.45 -15.25 10.02
CA PHE A 8 5.39 -14.89 9.09
C PHE A 8 5.58 -13.42 8.67
N VAL A 9 5.76 -13.18 7.37
CA VAL A 9 5.96 -11.86 6.81
C VAL A 9 4.73 -11.48 5.99
N MET A 10 3.96 -10.50 6.45
CA MET A 10 2.79 -9.97 5.76
C MET A 10 3.21 -8.83 4.82
N ILE A 11 2.85 -8.94 3.56
CA ILE A 11 3.06 -7.86 2.59
C ILE A 11 2.00 -6.78 2.79
N SER A 12 2.43 -5.59 3.17
CA SER A 12 1.60 -4.41 3.33
C SER A 12 1.88 -3.35 2.25
N THR A 13 1.42 -2.14 2.45
CA THR A 13 1.46 -1.07 1.47
C THR A 13 1.52 0.31 2.15
N ASP A 14 2.05 1.32 1.46
CA ASP A 14 1.96 2.73 1.82
C ASP A 14 0.51 3.20 2.05
N LYS A 15 -0.48 2.57 1.38
CA LYS A 15 -1.90 2.91 1.48
C LYS A 15 -2.56 2.45 2.79
N ALA A 16 -1.85 1.67 3.62
CA ALA A 16 -2.26 1.35 4.99
C ALA A 16 -2.02 2.52 5.97
N VAL A 17 -1.24 3.53 5.55
CA VAL A 17 -0.97 4.75 6.32
C VAL A 17 -2.11 5.76 6.09
N ASN A 18 -2.81 6.17 7.15
CA ASN A 18 -3.97 7.07 7.06
C ASN A 18 -4.88 6.71 5.88
N PRO A 19 -5.46 5.50 5.87
CA PRO A 19 -6.14 4.98 4.68
C PRO A 19 -7.35 5.83 4.30
N THR A 20 -7.50 6.10 3.01
CA THR A 20 -8.62 6.86 2.42
C THR A 20 -9.55 5.98 1.59
N ASN A 21 -9.20 4.70 1.44
CA ASN A 21 -9.98 3.72 0.69
C ASN A 21 -10.03 2.37 1.43
N VAL A 22 -10.98 1.53 1.04
CA VAL A 22 -11.24 0.22 1.68
C VAL A 22 -10.00 -0.69 1.63
N MET A 23 -9.29 -0.74 0.51
CA MET A 23 -8.10 -1.59 0.36
C MET A 23 -7.00 -1.18 1.35
N GLY A 24 -6.72 0.11 1.52
CA GLY A 24 -5.78 0.61 2.51
C GLY A 24 -6.21 0.25 3.94
N ALA A 25 -7.50 0.45 4.27
CA ALA A 25 -8.05 0.10 5.57
C ALA A 25 -7.93 -1.40 5.87
N THR A 26 -8.22 -2.29 4.91
CA THR A 26 -8.05 -3.73 5.10
C THR A 26 -6.60 -4.14 5.29
N LYS A 27 -5.65 -3.50 4.60
CA LYS A 27 -4.21 -3.73 4.83
C LYS A 27 -3.77 -3.25 6.21
N ARG A 28 -4.33 -2.12 6.67
CA ARG A 28 -4.11 -1.65 8.04
C ARG A 28 -4.61 -2.65 9.08
N ILE A 29 -5.80 -3.21 8.90
CA ILE A 29 -6.32 -4.29 9.76
C ILE A 29 -5.37 -5.49 9.76
N CYS A 30 -4.83 -5.88 8.61
CA CYS A 30 -3.84 -6.97 8.54
C CYS A 30 -2.58 -6.66 9.37
N GLU A 31 -2.09 -5.41 9.38
CA GLU A 31 -0.97 -5.00 10.25
C GLU A 31 -1.34 -5.12 11.73
N MET A 32 -2.54 -4.68 12.13
CA MET A 32 -3.04 -4.81 13.50
C MET A 32 -3.17 -6.29 13.93
N ILE A 33 -3.68 -7.16 13.04
CA ILE A 33 -3.74 -8.61 13.26
C ILE A 33 -2.33 -9.18 13.50
N VAL A 34 -1.37 -8.83 12.65
CA VAL A 34 0.03 -9.28 12.76
C VAL A 34 0.61 -8.88 14.11
N GLN A 35 0.43 -7.64 14.53
CA GLN A 35 0.93 -7.15 15.83
C GLN A 35 0.26 -7.88 17.01
N THR A 36 -1.06 -8.09 16.95
CA THR A 36 -1.79 -8.75 18.03
C THR A 36 -1.42 -10.23 18.14
N TYR A 37 -1.35 -10.94 17.02
CA TYR A 37 -0.96 -12.37 17.03
C TYR A 37 0.49 -12.58 17.45
N ASN A 38 1.37 -11.63 17.19
CA ASN A 38 2.76 -11.72 17.64
C ASN A 38 2.88 -11.80 19.17
N GLU A 39 1.96 -11.19 19.92
CA GLU A 39 2.00 -11.20 21.40
C GLU A 39 1.59 -12.54 22.01
N ILE A 40 0.80 -13.33 21.30
CA ILE A 40 0.24 -14.60 21.80
C ILE A 40 0.79 -15.84 21.10
N SER A 41 1.61 -15.66 20.07
CA SER A 41 2.17 -16.75 19.26
C SER A 41 3.65 -16.97 19.52
N LYS A 42 4.13 -18.18 19.18
CA LYS A 42 5.56 -18.50 19.10
C LYS A 42 6.17 -18.19 17.74
N THR A 43 5.34 -17.84 16.76
CA THR A 43 5.76 -17.39 15.43
C THR A 43 6.03 -15.89 15.47
N ASP A 44 7.16 -15.45 14.95
CA ASP A 44 7.46 -14.03 14.76
C ASP A 44 6.58 -13.50 13.62
N PHE A 45 5.54 -12.74 13.94
CA PHE A 45 4.67 -12.09 12.97
C PHE A 45 5.16 -10.68 12.69
N VAL A 46 5.41 -10.35 11.43
CA VAL A 46 5.85 -9.01 11.00
C VAL A 46 5.14 -8.59 9.73
N ALA A 47 5.10 -7.28 9.47
CA ALA A 47 4.62 -6.72 8.22
C ALA A 47 5.75 -5.97 7.51
N VAL A 48 5.69 -5.91 6.18
CA VAL A 48 6.61 -5.11 5.34
C VAL A 48 5.78 -4.19 4.47
N ARG A 49 6.00 -2.89 4.61
CA ARG A 49 5.28 -1.82 3.94
C ARG A 49 6.16 -1.20 2.87
N PHE A 50 5.63 -1.10 1.65
CA PHE A 50 6.27 -0.43 0.52
C PHE A 50 5.23 0.13 -0.44
N GLY A 51 5.66 1.00 -1.36
CA GLY A 51 4.81 1.65 -2.35
C GLY A 51 4.51 0.79 -3.58
N ASN A 52 4.50 1.40 -4.76
CA ASN A 52 4.15 0.67 -5.97
C ASN A 52 5.34 -0.13 -6.51
N VAL A 53 5.02 -1.25 -7.19
CA VAL A 53 6.02 -2.09 -7.82
C VAL A 53 5.87 -2.01 -9.34
N LEU A 54 6.96 -1.68 -10.03
CA LEU A 54 7.00 -1.53 -11.48
C LEU A 54 6.61 -2.83 -12.19
N GLY A 55 5.71 -2.72 -13.17
CA GLY A 55 5.31 -3.86 -14.00
C GLY A 55 4.41 -4.89 -13.29
N SER A 56 3.96 -4.63 -12.05
CA SER A 56 3.00 -5.50 -11.37
C SER A 56 1.66 -5.55 -12.13
N ASN A 57 0.94 -6.66 -11.96
CA ASN A 57 -0.35 -6.86 -12.63
C ASN A 57 -1.36 -5.77 -12.24
N GLY A 58 -2.02 -5.18 -13.26
CA GLY A 58 -2.99 -4.09 -13.05
C GLY A 58 -2.37 -2.73 -12.71
N SER A 59 -1.03 -2.60 -12.70
CA SER A 59 -0.36 -1.33 -12.42
C SER A 59 -0.40 -0.35 -13.59
N VAL A 60 0.04 0.89 -13.32
CA VAL A 60 -0.03 2.02 -14.26
C VAL A 60 0.74 1.80 -15.55
N ILE A 61 1.92 1.16 -15.51
CA ILE A 61 2.73 0.93 -16.71
C ILE A 61 2.04 -0.03 -17.70
N PRO A 62 1.57 -1.22 -17.33
CA PRO A 62 0.76 -2.06 -18.20
C PRO A 62 -0.50 -1.36 -18.73
N LEU A 63 -1.14 -0.52 -17.92
CA LEU A 63 -2.30 0.26 -18.36
C LEU A 63 -1.90 1.24 -19.49
N PHE A 64 -0.86 2.04 -19.27
CA PHE A 64 -0.39 3.01 -20.26
C PHE A 64 0.06 2.34 -21.56
N LYS A 65 0.79 1.22 -21.49
CA LYS A 65 1.17 0.45 -22.67
C LYS A 65 -0.04 0.03 -23.51
N ARG A 66 -1.07 -0.55 -22.86
CA ARG A 66 -2.30 -0.94 -23.56
C ARG A 66 -3.02 0.24 -24.19
N GLN A 67 -3.07 1.40 -23.51
CA GLN A 67 -3.67 2.61 -24.05
C GLN A 67 -2.90 3.15 -25.26
N ILE A 68 -1.57 3.14 -25.20
CA ILE A 68 -0.71 3.54 -26.32
C ILE A 68 -0.88 2.61 -27.51
N GLU A 69 -0.88 1.29 -27.30
CA GLU A 69 -1.11 0.27 -28.33
C GLU A 69 -2.50 0.40 -29.00
N ALA A 70 -3.49 0.85 -28.23
CA ALA A 70 -4.85 1.13 -28.73
C ALA A 70 -5.00 2.47 -29.46
N GLY A 71 -3.92 3.27 -29.58
CA GLY A 71 -3.94 4.59 -30.22
C GLY A 71 -4.31 5.75 -29.28
N GLY A 72 -4.37 5.53 -27.98
CA GLY A 72 -4.64 6.55 -26.95
C GLY A 72 -6.14 6.83 -26.73
N PRO A 73 -6.47 7.88 -25.93
CA PRO A 73 -5.53 8.68 -25.15
C PRO A 73 -4.96 7.93 -23.96
N VAL A 74 -3.78 8.33 -23.46
CA VAL A 74 -3.26 7.88 -22.17
C VAL A 74 -3.97 8.64 -21.06
N THR A 75 -4.50 7.91 -20.05
CA THR A 75 -5.27 8.55 -18.98
C THR A 75 -4.46 8.70 -17.70
N VAL A 76 -4.35 9.91 -17.18
CA VAL A 76 -3.72 10.26 -15.91
C VAL A 76 -4.75 10.89 -15.01
N THR A 77 -4.81 10.52 -13.74
CA THR A 77 -5.85 11.00 -12.82
C THR A 77 -5.63 12.47 -12.45
N ASP A 78 -4.39 12.89 -12.18
CA ASP A 78 -4.04 14.28 -11.90
C ASP A 78 -2.61 14.58 -12.39
N PRO A 79 -2.32 15.76 -12.97
CA PRO A 79 -1.00 16.12 -13.47
C PRO A 79 0.07 16.20 -12.36
N ASN A 80 -0.34 16.39 -11.11
CA ASN A 80 0.57 16.52 -9.96
C ASN A 80 0.68 15.24 -9.12
N ILE A 81 -0.02 14.17 -9.51
CA ILE A 81 0.01 12.92 -8.75
C ILE A 81 1.41 12.31 -8.78
N ILE A 82 1.92 11.98 -7.61
CA ILE A 82 3.20 11.31 -7.47
C ILE A 82 3.04 9.92 -6.83
N ARG A 83 3.93 9.01 -7.19
CA ARG A 83 4.02 7.68 -6.60
C ARG A 83 5.48 7.27 -6.44
N TYR A 84 5.73 6.46 -5.44
CA TYR A 84 7.02 5.79 -5.26
C TYR A 84 7.00 4.45 -6.00
N PHE A 85 8.14 4.09 -6.58
CA PHE A 85 8.27 2.84 -7.32
C PHE A 85 9.55 2.12 -6.96
N MET A 86 9.47 0.79 -6.91
CA MET A 86 10.64 -0.08 -6.95
C MET A 86 10.40 -1.24 -7.91
N THR A 87 11.46 -1.91 -8.33
CA THR A 87 11.36 -3.09 -9.18
C THR A 87 10.92 -4.32 -8.37
N ILE A 88 10.39 -5.34 -9.03
CA ILE A 88 10.04 -6.61 -8.36
C ILE A 88 11.25 -7.25 -7.67
N PRO A 89 12.44 -7.37 -8.31
CA PRO A 89 13.62 -7.95 -7.65
C PRO A 89 14.06 -7.17 -6.41
N GLU A 90 14.02 -5.83 -6.44
CA GLU A 90 14.32 -4.99 -5.28
C GLU A 90 13.34 -5.27 -4.13
N ALA A 91 12.04 -5.22 -4.41
CA ALA A 91 11.01 -5.49 -3.41
C ALA A 91 11.19 -6.88 -2.78
N VAL A 92 11.39 -7.91 -3.60
CA VAL A 92 11.60 -9.29 -3.11
C VAL A 92 12.85 -9.38 -2.24
N SER A 93 13.97 -8.82 -2.68
CA SER A 93 15.23 -8.84 -1.92
C SER A 93 15.07 -8.17 -0.55
N LEU A 94 14.47 -6.97 -0.51
CA LEU A 94 14.27 -6.23 0.74
C LEU A 94 13.25 -6.91 1.68
N VAL A 95 12.19 -7.52 1.13
CA VAL A 95 11.21 -8.28 1.92
C VAL A 95 11.87 -9.50 2.58
N LEU A 96 12.69 -10.25 1.84
CA LEU A 96 13.42 -11.40 2.39
C LEU A 96 14.41 -10.96 3.48
N GLN A 97 15.09 -9.84 3.28
CA GLN A 97 16.02 -9.29 4.25
C GLN A 97 15.31 -8.75 5.49
N ALA A 98 14.18 -8.06 5.35
CA ALA A 98 13.34 -7.66 6.47
C ALA A 98 12.85 -8.87 7.28
N GLY A 99 12.45 -9.95 6.60
CA GLY A 99 12.13 -11.23 7.25
C GLY A 99 13.31 -11.85 8.00
N ALA A 100 14.55 -11.67 7.53
CA ALA A 100 15.74 -12.10 8.26
C ALA A 100 15.96 -11.28 9.53
N TYR A 101 15.72 -9.98 9.50
CA TYR A 101 15.82 -9.08 10.67
C TYR A 101 14.69 -9.24 11.68
N ALA A 102 13.56 -9.83 11.27
CA ALA A 102 12.35 -9.95 12.08
C ALA A 102 12.62 -10.63 13.44
N LYS A 103 12.15 -9.97 14.49
CA LYS A 103 12.17 -10.46 15.90
C LYS A 103 10.75 -10.60 16.45
N GLY A 104 9.75 -10.13 15.71
CA GLY A 104 8.33 -10.23 16.00
C GLY A 104 7.67 -8.87 16.35
N GLY A 105 6.55 -8.60 15.70
CA GLY A 105 5.74 -7.38 15.91
C GLY A 105 6.16 -6.17 15.09
N GLU A 106 7.29 -6.22 14.37
CA GLU A 106 7.76 -5.08 13.59
C GLU A 106 6.90 -4.82 12.36
N ILE A 107 6.76 -3.54 12.03
CA ILE A 107 6.33 -3.07 10.72
C ILE A 107 7.56 -2.50 10.03
N PHE A 108 8.14 -3.26 9.11
CA PHE A 108 9.24 -2.80 8.29
C PHE A 108 8.73 -1.86 7.21
N ILE A 109 9.48 -0.79 6.96
CA ILE A 109 9.20 0.22 5.96
C ILE A 109 10.38 0.26 5.00
N LEU A 110 10.11 -0.04 3.73
CA LEU A 110 11.17 0.00 2.71
C LEU A 110 11.34 1.42 2.18
N ASP A 111 12.59 1.85 2.08
CA ASP A 111 12.91 3.10 1.39
C ASP A 111 12.58 2.95 -0.10
N MET A 112 11.77 3.85 -0.60
CA MET A 112 11.26 3.85 -1.97
C MET A 112 12.05 4.78 -2.91
N GLY A 113 13.08 5.46 -2.38
CA GLY A 113 13.86 6.44 -3.14
C GLY A 113 13.04 7.66 -3.54
N GLU A 114 13.33 8.21 -4.71
CA GLU A 114 12.70 9.44 -5.19
C GLU A 114 11.28 9.21 -5.75
N PRO A 115 10.36 10.14 -5.45
CA PRO A 115 9.00 10.07 -5.98
C PRO A 115 8.97 10.39 -7.48
N VAL A 116 8.09 9.71 -8.22
CA VAL A 116 7.90 9.86 -9.65
C VAL A 116 6.54 10.48 -9.95
N LYS A 117 6.51 11.55 -10.74
CA LYS A 117 5.26 12.09 -11.30
C LYS A 117 4.69 11.11 -12.33
N ILE A 118 3.43 10.74 -12.17
CA ILE A 118 2.76 9.81 -13.11
C ILE A 118 2.60 10.44 -14.48
N ASP A 119 2.43 11.76 -14.54
CA ASP A 119 2.40 12.52 -15.78
C ASP A 119 3.72 12.42 -16.58
N ASP A 120 4.86 12.55 -15.89
CA ASP A 120 6.17 12.40 -16.52
C ASP A 120 6.43 10.95 -16.98
N LEU A 121 5.95 9.98 -16.19
CA LEU A 121 5.99 8.57 -16.58
C LEU A 121 5.19 8.32 -17.87
N ALA A 122 3.98 8.89 -17.97
CA ALA A 122 3.12 8.79 -19.16
C ALA A 122 3.82 9.39 -20.39
N LYS A 123 4.34 10.62 -20.27
CA LYS A 123 5.08 11.33 -21.33
C LYS A 123 6.29 10.52 -21.82
N ASN A 124 7.05 9.95 -20.89
CA ASN A 124 8.20 9.14 -21.20
C ASN A 124 7.83 7.84 -21.96
N LEU A 125 6.76 7.15 -21.53
CA LEU A 125 6.28 5.94 -22.19
C LEU A 125 5.75 6.24 -23.60
N ILE A 126 5.02 7.34 -23.79
CA ILE A 126 4.55 7.79 -25.10
C ILE A 126 5.75 7.98 -26.03
N ARG A 127 6.77 8.71 -25.58
CA ARG A 127 7.99 8.98 -26.36
C ARG A 127 8.76 7.72 -26.70
N LEU A 128 8.96 6.83 -25.71
CA LEU A 128 9.65 5.55 -25.90
C LEU A 128 8.90 4.60 -26.84
N SER A 129 7.58 4.78 -26.98
CA SER A 129 6.76 4.03 -27.94
C SER A 129 6.73 4.63 -29.34
N GLY A 130 7.54 5.68 -29.62
CA GLY A 130 7.65 6.30 -30.93
C GLY A 130 6.57 7.33 -31.26
N TYR A 131 5.77 7.75 -30.27
CA TYR A 131 4.73 8.76 -30.46
C TYR A 131 5.19 10.14 -29.97
N THR A 132 4.55 11.17 -30.52
CA THR A 132 4.78 12.57 -30.14
C THR A 132 3.52 13.12 -29.46
N LEU A 133 3.67 13.54 -28.20
CA LEU A 133 2.57 14.13 -27.42
C LEU A 133 2.02 15.40 -28.12
N GLY A 134 0.70 15.51 -28.19
CA GLY A 134 0.01 16.63 -28.85
C GLY A 134 -0.04 16.56 -30.38
N VAL A 135 0.59 15.55 -31.01
CA VAL A 135 0.57 15.35 -32.46
C VAL A 135 -0.20 14.07 -32.83
N ASN A 136 0.25 12.95 -32.32
CA ASN A 136 -0.34 11.63 -32.60
C ASN A 136 -0.66 10.81 -31.34
N MET A 137 -0.49 11.40 -30.16
CA MET A 137 -0.86 10.82 -28.87
C MET A 137 -1.22 11.94 -27.90
N GLU A 138 -2.28 11.74 -27.12
CA GLU A 138 -2.76 12.69 -26.09
C GLU A 138 -2.76 12.09 -24.71
N ILE A 139 -2.60 12.95 -23.69
CA ILE A 139 -2.87 12.62 -22.29
C ILE A 139 -4.19 13.26 -21.89
N LYS A 140 -5.09 12.44 -21.33
CA LYS A 140 -6.38 12.92 -20.78
C LYS A 140 -6.34 12.84 -19.25
N TYR A 141 -6.63 13.97 -18.61
CA TYR A 141 -6.76 14.02 -17.15
C TYR A 141 -8.20 13.69 -16.75
N THR A 142 -8.37 12.70 -15.86
CA THR A 142 -9.69 12.15 -15.52
C THR A 142 -10.22 12.58 -14.17
N GLY A 143 -9.42 13.27 -13.36
CA GLY A 143 -9.67 13.54 -11.95
C GLY A 143 -9.25 12.36 -11.05
N LEU A 144 -8.98 12.67 -9.78
CA LEU A 144 -8.65 11.65 -8.78
C LEU A 144 -9.85 10.71 -8.58
N ARG A 145 -9.57 9.43 -8.37
CA ARG A 145 -10.59 8.44 -8.03
C ARG A 145 -11.04 8.62 -6.59
N PRO A 146 -12.27 8.19 -6.22
CA PRO A 146 -12.67 8.17 -4.83
C PRO A 146 -11.67 7.42 -3.94
N GLY A 147 -11.15 8.08 -2.92
CA GLY A 147 -10.14 7.52 -2.03
C GLY A 147 -8.72 7.45 -2.59
N GLU A 148 -8.43 8.07 -3.75
CA GLU A 148 -7.07 8.21 -4.26
C GLU A 148 -6.41 9.46 -3.67
N LYS A 149 -5.19 9.28 -3.12
CA LYS A 149 -4.36 10.39 -2.61
C LYS A 149 -3.53 10.99 -3.73
N LEU A 150 -3.33 12.31 -3.69
CA LEU A 150 -2.38 12.99 -4.57
C LEU A 150 -0.93 12.57 -4.24
N TYR A 151 -0.64 12.41 -2.96
CA TYR A 151 0.65 11.99 -2.40
C TYR A 151 0.42 10.82 -1.44
N GLU A 152 1.23 9.77 -1.54
CA GLU A 152 1.18 8.63 -0.61
C GLU A 152 2.19 8.82 0.53
N GLU A 153 1.85 8.32 1.70
CA GLU A 153 2.66 8.36 2.92
C GLU A 153 3.20 6.97 3.23
N LEU A 154 4.48 6.86 3.57
CA LEU A 154 5.09 5.56 3.92
C LEU A 154 4.94 5.22 5.40
N LEU A 155 4.81 6.24 6.27
CA LEU A 155 4.62 6.09 7.71
C LEU A 155 3.70 7.15 8.27
N MET A 156 3.10 6.86 9.41
CA MET A 156 2.38 7.85 10.23
C MET A 156 3.37 8.64 11.09
N LYS A 157 3.01 9.87 11.45
CA LYS A 157 3.88 10.74 12.28
C LYS A 157 4.23 10.11 13.63
N GLU A 158 3.30 9.35 14.19
CA GLU A 158 3.41 8.69 15.50
C GLU A 158 4.29 7.43 15.45
N GLU A 159 4.45 6.80 14.28
CA GLU A 159 5.18 5.56 14.14
C GLU A 159 6.69 5.73 14.35
N GLY A 160 7.24 6.93 14.05
CA GLY A 160 8.68 7.15 14.10
C GLY A 160 9.45 6.14 13.25
N LEU A 161 10.75 6.34 13.09
CA LEU A 161 11.61 5.40 12.36
C LEU A 161 12.78 4.95 13.24
N GLN A 162 13.07 3.65 13.19
CA GLN A 162 14.32 3.08 13.69
C GLN A 162 15.11 2.55 12.49
N GLU A 163 16.41 2.81 12.50
CA GLU A 163 17.32 2.30 11.47
C GLU A 163 17.62 0.81 11.68
N THR A 164 17.91 0.11 10.59
CA THR A 164 18.48 -1.23 10.60
C THR A 164 19.90 -1.20 10.01
N ASP A 165 20.56 -2.34 9.97
CA ASP A 165 21.87 -2.46 9.30
C ASP A 165 21.80 -2.21 7.79
N ASN A 166 20.60 -2.32 7.19
CA ASN A 166 20.35 -1.93 5.81
C ASN A 166 19.62 -0.59 5.76
N LYS A 167 20.27 0.42 5.19
CA LYS A 167 19.73 1.79 5.06
C LYS A 167 18.42 1.87 4.26
N LEU A 168 18.08 0.85 3.49
CA LEU A 168 16.83 0.77 2.72
C LEU A 168 15.69 0.10 3.51
N ILE A 169 15.94 -0.34 4.74
CA ILE A 169 14.95 -1.00 5.59
C ILE A 169 14.89 -0.29 6.93
N HIS A 170 13.75 0.28 7.24
CA HIS A 170 13.47 0.92 8.52
C HIS A 170 12.41 0.12 9.30
N ILE A 171 12.35 0.34 10.60
CA ILE A 171 11.32 -0.22 11.46
C ILE A 171 10.45 0.93 11.98
N GLY A 172 9.15 0.89 11.70
CA GLY A 172 8.16 1.74 12.33
C GLY A 172 7.86 1.25 13.75
N LYS A 173 7.61 2.17 14.67
CA LYS A 173 7.12 1.79 16.00
C LYS A 173 5.74 1.16 15.90
N PRO A 174 5.45 0.13 16.71
CA PRO A 174 4.11 -0.42 16.81
C PRO A 174 3.08 0.66 17.12
N ILE A 175 1.91 0.58 16.50
CA ILE A 175 0.82 1.51 16.76
C ILE A 175 0.06 1.01 17.98
N GLU A 176 -0.24 1.95 18.86
CA GLU A 176 -1.15 1.71 19.96
C GLU A 176 -2.60 1.74 19.45
N PHE A 177 -3.35 0.70 19.74
CA PHE A 177 -4.79 0.59 19.48
C PHE A 177 -5.46 -0.27 20.56
N ASP A 178 -6.76 -0.18 20.68
CA ASP A 178 -7.55 -0.98 21.61
C ASP A 178 -7.58 -2.46 21.19
N LYS A 179 -6.66 -3.23 21.76
CA LYS A 179 -6.52 -4.66 21.44
C LYS A 179 -7.62 -5.51 22.06
N GLU A 180 -8.23 -5.08 23.17
CA GLU A 180 -9.26 -5.84 23.85
C GLU A 180 -10.54 -5.92 23.01
N ASN A 181 -10.93 -4.80 22.41
CA ASN A 181 -12.10 -4.73 21.55
C ASN A 181 -11.80 -5.03 20.06
N PHE A 182 -10.52 -5.18 19.69
CA PHE A 182 -10.13 -5.35 18.29
C PHE A 182 -10.75 -6.60 17.66
N PHE A 183 -10.67 -7.76 18.33
CA PHE A 183 -11.22 -9.01 17.80
C PHE A 183 -12.75 -9.00 17.71
N ASP A 184 -13.43 -8.41 18.70
CA ASP A 184 -14.89 -8.25 18.66
C ASP A 184 -15.33 -7.35 17.52
N ASN A 185 -14.61 -6.26 17.28
CA ASN A 185 -14.88 -5.37 16.17
C ASN A 185 -14.56 -6.04 14.81
N LEU A 186 -13.54 -6.89 14.77
CA LEU A 186 -13.18 -7.64 13.56
C LEU A 186 -14.24 -8.70 13.21
N GLU A 187 -14.81 -9.41 14.20
CA GLU A 187 -15.91 -10.35 13.95
C GLU A 187 -17.19 -9.63 13.47
N LYS A 188 -17.53 -8.47 14.09
CA LYS A 188 -18.63 -7.64 13.60
C LYS A 188 -18.39 -7.15 12.16
N LEU A 189 -17.16 -6.73 11.84
CA LEU A 189 -16.79 -6.33 10.49
C LEU A 189 -16.95 -7.49 9.50
N LYS A 190 -16.59 -8.71 9.91
CA LYS A 190 -16.75 -9.92 9.10
C LYS A 190 -18.24 -10.22 8.83
N GLU A 191 -19.08 -10.17 9.87
CA GLU A 191 -20.53 -10.35 9.72
C GLU A 191 -21.11 -9.32 8.74
N GLU A 192 -20.70 -8.04 8.88
CA GLU A 192 -21.13 -6.96 8.00
C GLU A 192 -20.65 -7.18 6.55
N ALA A 193 -19.44 -7.68 6.35
CA ALA A 193 -18.89 -7.93 5.02
C ALA A 193 -19.65 -9.03 4.24
N TYR A 194 -20.33 -9.93 4.94
CA TYR A 194 -21.20 -10.95 4.33
C TYR A 194 -22.69 -10.53 4.30
N SER A 195 -23.03 -9.38 4.85
CA SER A 195 -24.39 -8.84 4.82
C SER A 195 -24.66 -8.10 3.51
N GLU A 196 -25.81 -8.34 2.89
CA GLU A 196 -26.23 -7.61 1.68
C GLU A 196 -26.59 -6.14 1.93
N THR A 197 -26.86 -5.79 3.18
CA THR A 197 -27.31 -4.44 3.59
C THR A 197 -26.27 -3.67 4.39
N GLY A 198 -25.08 -4.23 4.57
CA GLY A 198 -24.05 -3.68 5.45
C GLY A 198 -23.37 -2.42 4.91
N ASN A 199 -23.07 -1.49 5.81
CA ASN A 199 -22.23 -0.34 5.51
C ASN A 199 -20.78 -0.60 5.89
N ILE A 200 -20.07 -1.32 5.03
CA ILE A 200 -18.68 -1.74 5.26
C ILE A 200 -17.73 -0.57 5.60
N ARG A 201 -17.99 0.62 5.06
CA ARG A 201 -17.13 1.80 5.34
C ARG A 201 -17.26 2.25 6.79
N GLU A 202 -18.49 2.28 7.33
CA GLU A 202 -18.69 2.64 8.73
C GLU A 202 -18.15 1.57 9.70
N SER A 203 -18.25 0.30 9.32
CA SER A 203 -17.66 -0.79 10.11
C SER A 203 -16.14 -0.76 10.09
N LEU A 204 -15.51 -0.40 8.96
CA LEU A 204 -14.07 -0.19 8.88
C LEU A 204 -13.60 0.97 9.75
N LYS A 205 -14.34 2.09 9.85
CA LYS A 205 -14.01 3.21 10.73
C LYS A 205 -13.96 2.81 12.21
N LYS A 206 -14.81 1.87 12.63
CA LYS A 206 -14.83 1.37 14.01
C LYS A 206 -13.61 0.51 14.35
N VAL A 207 -12.99 -0.11 13.35
CA VAL A 207 -11.80 -0.97 13.52
C VAL A 207 -10.52 -0.18 13.31
N VAL A 208 -10.53 0.79 12.39
CA VAL A 208 -9.36 1.58 11.97
C VAL A 208 -9.67 3.06 12.18
N ASP A 209 -9.27 3.61 13.31
CA ASP A 209 -9.54 5.02 13.68
C ASP A 209 -8.95 6.02 12.69
N THR A 210 -7.86 5.63 12.02
CA THR A 210 -7.19 6.45 11.00
C THR A 210 -7.78 6.33 9.60
N TYR A 211 -8.87 5.56 9.43
CA TYR A 211 -9.56 5.44 8.15
C TYR A 211 -10.50 6.62 7.92
N HIS A 212 -10.13 7.47 6.98
CA HIS A 212 -10.91 8.64 6.56
C HIS A 212 -11.23 8.52 5.07
N PRO A 213 -12.38 7.91 4.69
CA PRO A 213 -12.76 7.81 3.28
C PRO A 213 -12.97 9.21 2.69
N ASN A 214 -12.29 9.51 1.59
CA ASN A 214 -12.54 10.73 0.83
C ASN A 214 -13.87 10.56 0.09
N GLU A 215 -14.84 11.36 0.46
CA GLU A 215 -16.13 11.51 -0.24
C GLU A 215 -15.94 12.51 -1.39
N HIS A 216 -15.47 12.02 -2.55
CA HIS A 216 -15.44 12.81 -3.78
C HIS A 216 -16.25 12.09 -4.85
#